data_1fe08df56888429b474d9f610223afe4
#
_entry.id   1fe08df56888429b474d9f610223afe4
#
_cell.length_a   1.000
_cell.length_b   1.000
_cell.length_c   1.000
_cell.angle_alpha   90.00
_cell.angle_beta   90.00
_cell.angle_gamma   90.00
#
_symmetry.space_group_name_H-M   'P 1'
#
loop_
_entity.id
_entity.type
_entity.pdbx_description
1 polymer ?
#
loop_
_entity_poly.entity_id
_entity_poly.type
_entity_poly.pdbx_seq_one_letter_code
_entity_poly.pdbx_strand_id
1 'polypeptide(L)'
;MKTSKYLKTIAFCAFMLAAALPGKAQVFPNTYINIDWQVGVPLGADFADKASGWGMNFEGGYFVTPAITVGPFISYQTNLQSISRQTLDLGNGSALTTNQKHALFQLPFGVTGRYNWLTDSVFQPYAGLKLGANYAEMSSYYYIIKQYTDTWGFYLSPEIGVSIFPRPDYRLGFHVALYYSLSLIHI
;
A
#
# COMPACT_ATOMS: atom_id res chain seq x y z
N MET A 1 27.85 -19.53 -13.97
CA MET A 1 27.24 -18.51 -13.10
C MET A 1 25.72 -18.26 -13.30
N LYS A 2 25.04 -18.89 -14.26
CA LYS A 2 23.57 -18.76 -14.49
C LYS A 2 22.72 -19.68 -13.58
N THR A 3 23.24 -20.80 -13.13
CA THR A 3 22.54 -21.81 -12.32
C THR A 3 22.08 -21.31 -10.93
N SER A 4 22.80 -20.36 -10.31
CA SER A 4 22.47 -19.85 -8.98
C SER A 4 21.18 -19.00 -8.96
N LYS A 5 20.84 -18.30 -10.05
CA LYS A 5 19.61 -17.51 -10.11
C LYS A 5 18.36 -18.40 -10.18
N TYR A 6 18.41 -19.44 -11.02
CA TYR A 6 17.28 -20.39 -11.11
C TYR A 6 17.07 -21.17 -9.82
N LEU A 7 18.16 -21.53 -9.12
CA LEU A 7 18.06 -22.23 -7.84
C LEU A 7 17.33 -21.39 -6.77
N LYS A 8 17.62 -20.08 -6.72
CA LYS A 8 16.93 -19.16 -5.79
C LYS A 8 15.46 -18.99 -6.15
N THR A 9 15.13 -18.89 -7.45
CA THR A 9 13.75 -18.80 -7.91
C THR A 9 12.97 -20.08 -7.64
N ILE A 10 13.56 -21.24 -7.90
CA ILE A 10 12.96 -22.54 -7.60
C ILE A 10 12.76 -22.72 -6.08
N ALA A 11 13.75 -22.34 -5.25
CA ALA A 11 13.62 -22.39 -3.81
C ALA A 11 12.51 -21.46 -3.29
N PHE A 12 12.39 -20.26 -3.87
CA PHE A 12 11.32 -19.33 -3.52
C PHE A 12 9.93 -19.86 -3.94
N CYS A 13 9.81 -20.40 -5.15
CA CYS A 13 8.55 -21.02 -5.61
C CYS A 13 8.20 -22.27 -4.76
N ALA A 14 9.18 -23.10 -4.40
CA ALA A 14 8.98 -24.25 -3.52
C ALA A 14 8.56 -23.84 -2.10
N PHE A 15 9.12 -22.75 -1.58
CA PHE A 15 8.72 -22.18 -0.30
C PHE A 15 7.29 -21.65 -0.35
N MET A 16 6.91 -20.94 -1.42
CA MET A 16 5.55 -20.45 -1.62
C MET A 16 4.55 -21.59 -1.81
N LEU A 17 4.94 -22.68 -2.51
CA LEU A 17 4.13 -23.88 -2.66
C LEU A 17 3.97 -24.63 -1.32
N ALA A 18 5.02 -24.73 -0.54
CA ALA A 18 4.97 -25.34 0.80
C ALA A 18 4.09 -24.52 1.77
N ALA A 19 4.11 -23.19 1.65
CA ALA A 19 3.21 -22.32 2.40
C ALA A 19 1.75 -22.43 1.94
N ALA A 20 1.52 -22.85 0.69
CA ALA A 20 0.19 -23.09 0.11
C ALA A 20 -0.35 -24.52 0.33
N LEU A 21 0.45 -25.43 0.88
CA LEU A 21 -0.08 -26.74 1.30
C LEU A 21 -1.17 -26.51 2.34
N PRO A 22 -2.35 -27.12 2.18
CA PRO A 22 -3.40 -27.04 3.17
C PRO A 22 -2.98 -27.86 4.40
N GLY A 23 -2.06 -27.33 5.19
CA GLY A 23 -2.12 -27.61 6.61
C GLY A 23 -3.57 -27.29 6.97
N LYS A 24 -4.26 -28.19 7.67
CA LYS A 24 -5.57 -27.88 8.24
C LYS A 24 -5.49 -26.45 8.69
N ALA A 25 -6.17 -25.54 7.97
CA ALA A 25 -6.16 -24.15 8.33
C ALA A 25 -6.78 -24.09 9.71
N GLN A 26 -5.98 -24.23 10.72
CA GLN A 26 -6.30 -23.74 12.03
C GLN A 26 -6.40 -22.25 11.79
N VAL A 27 -7.60 -21.86 11.42
CA VAL A 27 -7.99 -20.46 11.45
C VAL A 27 -7.75 -20.11 12.90
N PHE A 28 -6.64 -19.42 13.14
CA PHE A 28 -6.31 -18.97 14.49
C PHE A 28 -7.56 -18.27 15.00
N PRO A 29 -8.18 -18.76 16.07
CA PRO A 29 -9.32 -18.07 16.63
C PRO A 29 -8.87 -16.64 16.92
N ASN A 30 -9.72 -15.66 16.66
CA ASN A 30 -9.46 -14.25 16.88
C ASN A 30 -8.44 -13.57 15.94
N THR A 31 -8.29 -14.03 14.70
CA THR A 31 -7.50 -13.33 13.68
C THR A 31 -8.36 -12.95 12.48
N TYR A 32 -7.93 -11.89 11.77
CA TYR A 32 -8.45 -11.52 10.46
C TYR A 32 -7.33 -11.25 9.47
N ILE A 33 -7.65 -11.41 8.21
CA ILE A 33 -6.81 -10.98 7.08
C ILE A 33 -7.68 -10.10 6.19
N ASN A 34 -7.14 -8.98 5.78
CA ASN A 34 -7.79 -8.02 4.91
C ASN A 34 -6.93 -7.73 3.68
N ILE A 35 -7.55 -7.68 2.53
CA ILE A 35 -6.90 -7.34 1.26
C ILE A 35 -7.78 -6.30 0.60
N ASP A 36 -7.25 -5.09 0.45
CA ASP A 36 -8.00 -3.95 -0.06
C ASP A 36 -7.37 -3.41 -1.34
N TRP A 37 -8.21 -3.09 -2.29
CA TRP A 37 -7.82 -2.22 -3.40
C TRP A 37 -7.95 -0.76 -2.97
N GLN A 38 -6.92 0.03 -3.25
CA GLN A 38 -6.84 1.42 -2.81
C GLN A 38 -6.84 2.39 -3.99
N VAL A 39 -7.58 3.49 -3.81
CA VAL A 39 -7.52 4.66 -4.67
C VAL A 39 -6.92 5.80 -3.86
N GLY A 40 -5.75 6.30 -4.28
CA GLY A 40 -5.06 7.40 -3.64
C GLY A 40 -5.19 8.70 -4.42
N VAL A 41 -5.51 9.78 -3.72
CA VAL A 41 -5.50 11.14 -4.25
C VAL A 41 -4.44 11.91 -3.50
N PRO A 42 -3.30 12.27 -4.15
CA PRO A 42 -2.26 13.07 -3.52
C PRO A 42 -2.79 14.46 -3.17
N LEU A 43 -2.56 14.90 -1.94
CA LEU A 43 -2.92 16.23 -1.47
C LEU A 43 -1.64 17.00 -1.19
N GLY A 44 -1.41 18.10 -1.92
CA GLY A 44 -0.24 18.95 -1.74
C GLY A 44 1.08 18.39 -2.30
N ALA A 45 1.00 17.47 -3.25
CA ALA A 45 2.18 16.94 -3.95
C ALA A 45 2.27 17.57 -5.34
N ASP A 46 3.26 18.44 -5.55
CA ASP A 46 3.50 19.05 -6.86
C ASP A 46 4.12 18.08 -7.88
N PHE A 47 4.62 16.92 -7.41
CA PHE A 47 5.37 15.98 -8.24
C PHE A 47 4.49 14.98 -8.98
N ALA A 48 3.41 14.48 -8.37
CA ALA A 48 2.46 13.55 -8.99
C ALA A 48 1.06 13.73 -8.36
N ASP A 49 0.30 14.69 -8.90
CA ASP A 49 -0.95 15.20 -8.34
C ASP A 49 -2.20 14.41 -8.76
N LYS A 50 -2.07 13.47 -9.69
CA LYS A 50 -3.24 12.76 -10.20
C LYS A 50 -3.65 11.61 -9.29
N ALA A 51 -4.96 11.48 -9.11
CA ALA A 51 -5.56 10.31 -8.47
C ALA A 51 -5.15 9.03 -9.19
N SER A 52 -4.85 7.99 -8.44
CA SER A 52 -4.46 6.69 -8.97
C SER A 52 -5.16 5.57 -8.22
N GLY A 53 -5.68 4.60 -8.97
CA GLY A 53 -6.21 3.34 -8.46
C GLY A 53 -5.17 2.20 -8.42
N TRP A 54 -3.90 2.49 -8.61
CA TRP A 54 -2.82 1.51 -8.56
C TRP A 54 -2.27 1.38 -7.13
N GLY A 55 -3.11 0.88 -6.24
CA GLY A 55 -2.74 0.62 -4.86
C GLY A 55 -3.45 -0.58 -4.28
N MET A 56 -2.79 -1.28 -3.38
CA MET A 56 -3.37 -2.35 -2.58
C MET A 56 -2.83 -2.28 -1.15
N ASN A 57 -3.66 -2.75 -0.21
CA ASN A 57 -3.30 -2.90 1.18
C ASN A 57 -3.52 -4.34 1.60
N PHE A 58 -2.56 -4.88 2.32
CA PHE A 58 -2.61 -6.18 2.96
C PHE A 58 -2.46 -5.96 4.45
N GLU A 59 -3.39 -6.49 5.19
CA GLU A 59 -3.43 -6.31 6.63
C GLU A 59 -3.83 -7.61 7.29
N GLY A 60 -3.16 -7.93 8.37
CA GLY A 60 -3.53 -9.03 9.23
C GLY A 60 -3.61 -8.56 10.66
N GLY A 61 -4.55 -9.05 11.44
CA GLY A 61 -4.68 -8.60 12.81
C GLY A 61 -5.19 -9.68 13.74
N TYR A 62 -4.92 -9.45 15.01
CA TYR A 62 -5.38 -10.26 16.13
C TYR A 62 -6.36 -9.46 16.97
N PHE A 63 -7.50 -10.05 17.31
CA PHE A 63 -8.48 -9.48 18.23
C PHE A 63 -7.95 -9.60 19.68
N VAL A 64 -7.40 -8.52 20.20
CA VAL A 64 -6.98 -8.43 21.59
C VAL A 64 -8.20 -8.45 22.52
N THR A 65 -9.26 -7.76 22.09
CA THR A 65 -10.61 -7.82 22.66
C THR A 65 -11.61 -7.93 21.50
N PRO A 66 -12.88 -8.26 21.74
CA PRO A 66 -13.90 -8.26 20.67
C PRO A 66 -13.95 -6.94 19.88
N ALA A 67 -13.62 -5.81 20.52
CA ALA A 67 -13.68 -4.48 19.92
C ALA A 67 -12.32 -3.99 19.39
N ILE A 68 -11.20 -4.50 19.90
CA ILE A 68 -9.86 -3.97 19.58
C ILE A 68 -9.05 -5.02 18.83
N THR A 69 -8.53 -4.62 17.68
CA THR A 69 -7.61 -5.43 16.88
C THR A 69 -6.28 -4.71 16.69
N VAL A 70 -5.21 -5.48 16.67
CA VAL A 70 -3.85 -5.00 16.40
C VAL A 70 -3.14 -5.98 15.48
N GLY A 71 -2.36 -5.48 14.52
CA GLY A 71 -1.60 -6.36 13.62
C GLY A 71 -0.71 -5.63 12.63
N PRO A 72 0.03 -6.36 11.82
CA PRO A 72 0.87 -5.80 10.79
C PRO A 72 0.05 -5.39 9.57
N PHE A 73 0.57 -4.40 8.84
CA PHE A 73 0.12 -4.05 7.52
C PHE A 73 1.31 -3.80 6.58
N ILE A 74 1.07 -3.99 5.30
CA ILE A 74 1.92 -3.54 4.21
C ILE A 74 1.01 -3.08 3.08
N SER A 75 1.28 -1.93 2.51
CA SER A 75 0.54 -1.47 1.35
C SER A 75 1.46 -0.90 0.28
N TYR A 76 0.97 -0.75 -0.93
CA TYR A 76 1.67 -0.01 -1.95
C TYR A 76 0.70 0.92 -2.68
N GLN A 77 1.22 2.03 -3.16
CA GLN A 77 0.50 3.00 -3.96
C GLN A 77 1.43 3.57 -5.03
N THR A 78 0.93 3.67 -6.25
CA THR A 78 1.67 4.31 -7.34
C THR A 78 0.84 5.43 -7.94
N ASN A 79 1.35 6.65 -7.92
CA ASN A 79 0.75 7.80 -8.56
C ASN A 79 1.58 8.18 -9.79
N LEU A 80 0.91 8.50 -10.89
CA LEU A 80 1.53 8.80 -12.18
C LEU A 80 1.03 10.16 -12.67
N GLN A 81 1.95 11.01 -13.06
CA GLN A 81 1.65 12.26 -13.73
C GLN A 81 2.38 12.34 -15.07
N SER A 82 1.64 12.63 -16.13
CA SER A 82 2.22 12.88 -17.45
C SER A 82 2.14 14.36 -17.76
N ILE A 83 3.30 14.97 -18.05
CA ILE A 83 3.42 16.36 -18.43
C ILE A 83 3.63 16.38 -19.95
N SER A 84 2.78 17.13 -20.64
CA SER A 84 2.87 17.31 -22.07
C SER A 84 4.20 17.95 -22.46
N ARG A 85 4.57 17.80 -23.73
CA ARG A 85 5.83 18.31 -24.26
C ARG A 85 6.12 19.76 -23.85
N GLN A 86 7.21 19.94 -23.13
CA GLN A 86 7.72 21.23 -22.65
C GLN A 86 9.19 21.36 -22.98
N THR A 87 9.63 22.60 -23.12
CA THR A 87 11.05 22.92 -23.26
C THR A 87 11.61 23.24 -21.89
N LEU A 88 12.53 22.40 -21.43
CA LEU A 88 13.28 22.60 -20.19
C LEU A 88 14.55 23.36 -20.53
N ASP A 89 14.81 24.47 -19.85
CA ASP A 89 16.09 25.13 -19.88
C ASP A 89 17.05 24.39 -18.93
N LEU A 90 18.12 23.86 -19.47
CA LEU A 90 19.15 23.13 -18.72
C LEU A 90 20.27 24.06 -18.24
N GLY A 91 20.16 25.37 -18.44
CA GLY A 91 21.22 26.32 -18.23
C GLY A 91 22.29 26.27 -19.33
N ASN A 92 23.23 27.19 -19.32
CA ASN A 92 24.32 27.28 -20.32
C ASN A 92 23.87 27.39 -21.79
N GLY A 93 22.64 27.86 -22.05
CA GLY A 93 22.10 27.98 -23.39
C GLY A 93 21.61 26.65 -24.00
N SER A 94 21.56 25.57 -23.23
CA SER A 94 21.03 24.28 -23.65
C SER A 94 19.57 24.14 -23.24
N ALA A 95 18.72 23.64 -24.16
CA ALA A 95 17.32 23.38 -23.88
C ALA A 95 16.93 21.97 -24.34
N LEU A 96 16.14 21.28 -23.53
CA LEU A 96 15.58 19.94 -23.86
C LEU A 96 14.07 20.04 -24.01
N THR A 97 13.58 19.77 -25.22
CA THR A 97 12.13 19.70 -25.48
C THR A 97 11.66 18.25 -25.45
N THR A 98 10.93 17.85 -24.41
CA THR A 98 10.49 16.46 -24.24
C THR A 98 9.19 16.36 -23.48
N ASN A 99 8.56 15.19 -23.58
CA ASN A 99 7.48 14.78 -22.68
C ASN A 99 8.09 14.28 -21.38
N GLN A 100 7.44 14.60 -20.25
CA GLN A 100 7.88 14.14 -18.95
C GLN A 100 6.83 13.22 -18.34
N LYS A 101 7.29 12.19 -17.64
CA LYS A 101 6.44 11.34 -16.83
C LYS A 101 7.03 11.28 -15.43
N HIS A 102 6.24 11.66 -14.45
CA HIS A 102 6.58 11.53 -13.04
C HIS A 102 5.82 10.36 -12.47
N ALA A 103 6.52 9.52 -11.74
CA ALA A 103 5.96 8.39 -11.01
C ALA A 103 6.39 8.47 -9.55
N LEU A 104 5.41 8.42 -8.66
CA LEU A 104 5.63 8.31 -7.23
C LEU A 104 5.17 6.93 -6.78
N PHE A 105 6.12 6.08 -6.40
CA PHE A 105 5.85 4.80 -5.77
C PHE A 105 6.02 4.93 -4.28
N GLN A 106 5.08 4.39 -3.50
CA GLN A 106 5.11 4.38 -2.05
C GLN A 106 4.83 2.96 -1.55
N LEU A 107 5.59 2.55 -0.54
CA LEU A 107 5.46 1.25 0.12
C LEU A 107 5.43 1.46 1.64
N PRO A 108 4.30 1.88 2.21
CA PRO A 108 4.16 1.96 3.65
C PRO A 108 3.94 0.58 4.27
N PHE A 109 4.56 0.36 5.43
CA PHE A 109 4.42 -0.85 6.24
C PHE A 109 4.59 -0.54 7.72
N GLY A 110 4.00 -1.37 8.56
CA GLY A 110 4.05 -1.14 10.01
C GLY A 110 3.00 -1.91 10.77
N VAL A 111 2.43 -1.23 11.76
CA VAL A 111 1.40 -1.78 12.64
C VAL A 111 0.10 -0.99 12.47
N THR A 112 -1.00 -1.70 12.47
CA THR A 112 -2.36 -1.15 12.48
C THR A 112 -3.05 -1.49 13.78
N GLY A 113 -3.85 -0.56 14.27
CA GLY A 113 -4.79 -0.78 15.37
C GLY A 113 -6.18 -0.33 14.94
N ARG A 114 -7.20 -1.13 15.22
CA ARG A 114 -8.60 -0.81 14.91
C ARG A 114 -9.46 -0.94 16.13
N TYR A 115 -10.44 -0.07 16.26
CA TYR A 115 -11.53 -0.16 17.20
C TYR A 115 -12.82 -0.41 16.43
N ASN A 116 -13.47 -1.53 16.71
CA ASN A 116 -14.68 -1.97 16.03
C ASN A 116 -15.89 -1.73 16.97
N TRP A 117 -16.92 -1.07 16.44
CA TRP A 117 -18.21 -0.96 17.08
C TRP A 117 -19.15 -2.04 16.53
N LEU A 118 -20.11 -2.46 17.28
CA LEU A 118 -21.16 -3.38 16.84
C LEU A 118 -20.61 -4.70 16.24
N THR A 119 -19.75 -5.36 17.00
CA THR A 119 -19.03 -6.57 16.54
C THR A 119 -19.97 -7.76 16.19
N ASP A 120 -21.22 -7.76 16.65
CA ASP A 120 -22.21 -8.81 16.38
C ASP A 120 -23.21 -8.42 15.27
N SER A 121 -22.96 -7.33 14.55
CA SER A 121 -23.83 -6.83 13.49
C SER A 121 -23.30 -7.22 12.10
N VAL A 122 -24.22 -7.24 11.12
CA VAL A 122 -23.86 -7.35 9.69
C VAL A 122 -22.96 -6.19 9.25
N PHE A 123 -23.22 -5.00 9.77
CA PHE A 123 -22.43 -3.79 9.54
C PHE A 123 -21.62 -3.49 10.78
N GLN A 124 -20.32 -3.60 10.68
CA GLN A 124 -19.38 -3.36 11.76
C GLN A 124 -18.53 -2.13 11.47
N PRO A 125 -18.96 -0.94 11.87
CA PRO A 125 -18.16 0.28 11.72
C PRO A 125 -16.91 0.21 12.60
N TYR A 126 -15.82 0.79 12.10
CA TYR A 126 -14.56 0.84 12.84
C TYR A 126 -13.81 2.15 12.58
N ALA A 127 -12.94 2.50 13.50
CA ALA A 127 -11.89 3.48 13.33
C ALA A 127 -10.54 2.81 13.51
N GLY A 128 -9.61 3.13 12.65
CA GLY A 128 -8.28 2.55 12.64
C GLY A 128 -7.18 3.60 12.57
N LEU A 129 -6.00 3.19 12.98
CA LEU A 129 -4.78 3.98 12.87
C LEU A 129 -3.64 3.07 12.44
N LYS A 130 -2.97 3.43 11.34
CA LYS A 130 -1.78 2.78 10.83
C LYS A 130 -0.56 3.61 11.15
N LEU A 131 0.46 2.98 11.71
CA LEU A 131 1.74 3.59 12.09
C LEU A 131 2.88 2.76 11.54
N GLY A 132 3.89 3.42 10.97
CA GLY A 132 5.03 2.69 10.44
C GLY A 132 6.03 3.55 9.69
N ALA A 133 6.76 2.89 8.80
CA ALA A 133 7.67 3.52 7.87
C ALA A 133 7.08 3.51 6.45
N ASN A 134 7.49 4.48 5.65
CA ASN A 134 7.18 4.54 4.23
C ASN A 134 8.48 4.61 3.43
N TYR A 135 8.65 3.68 2.51
CA TYR A 135 9.64 3.79 1.46
C TYR A 135 9.00 4.45 0.25
N ALA A 136 9.59 5.51 -0.27
CA ALA A 136 9.10 6.20 -1.44
C ALA A 136 10.19 6.33 -2.51
N GLU A 137 9.82 6.02 -3.75
CA GLU A 137 10.66 6.23 -4.93
C GLU A 137 9.97 7.24 -5.85
N MET A 138 10.65 8.34 -6.12
CA MET A 138 10.27 9.33 -7.11
C MET A 138 11.06 9.09 -8.38
N SER A 139 10.37 8.84 -9.49
CA SER A 139 10.99 8.61 -10.79
C SER A 139 10.51 9.64 -11.79
N SER A 140 11.47 10.31 -12.45
CA SER A 140 11.22 11.22 -13.56
C SER A 140 11.78 10.64 -14.86
N TYR A 141 10.95 10.51 -15.87
CA TYR A 141 11.32 10.00 -17.18
C TYR A 141 11.34 11.16 -18.19
N TYR A 142 12.52 11.42 -18.75
CA TYR A 142 12.77 12.39 -19.81
C TYR A 142 13.18 11.64 -21.08
N TYR A 143 12.22 11.16 -21.85
CA TYR A 143 12.43 10.35 -23.07
C TYR A 143 13.25 9.07 -22.81
N ILE A 144 14.57 9.11 -22.89
CA ILE A 144 15.48 7.98 -22.65
C ILE A 144 16.21 8.06 -21.31
N ILE A 145 16.10 9.18 -20.60
CA ILE A 145 16.78 9.40 -19.31
C ILE A 145 15.78 9.14 -18.19
N LYS A 146 16.13 8.24 -17.28
CA LYS A 146 15.44 8.03 -16.01
C LYS A 146 16.27 8.61 -14.89
N GLN A 147 15.69 9.54 -14.16
CA GLN A 147 16.21 10.01 -12.88
C GLN A 147 15.30 9.47 -11.78
N TYR A 148 15.86 8.91 -10.74
CA TYR A 148 15.12 8.44 -9.60
C TYR A 148 15.78 8.87 -8.30
N THR A 149 14.97 9.09 -7.30
CA THR A 149 15.38 9.40 -5.92
C THR A 149 14.51 8.56 -5.01
N ASP A 150 15.13 7.85 -4.10
CA ASP A 150 14.45 7.07 -3.07
C ASP A 150 14.66 7.70 -1.70
N THR A 151 13.68 7.55 -0.85
CA THR A 151 13.71 8.11 0.50
C THR A 151 12.83 7.32 1.45
N TRP A 152 13.17 7.42 2.73
CA TRP A 152 12.41 6.81 3.81
C TRP A 152 11.73 7.89 4.64
N GLY A 153 10.55 7.58 5.15
CA GLY A 153 9.80 8.49 5.98
C GLY A 153 8.95 7.79 7.02
N PHE A 154 8.42 8.58 7.94
CA PHE A 154 7.43 8.12 8.89
C PHE A 154 6.06 8.08 8.21
N TYR A 155 5.26 7.06 8.53
CA TYR A 155 3.91 6.88 8.01
C TYR A 155 2.89 6.88 9.14
N LEU A 156 1.86 7.71 8.98
CA LEU A 156 0.70 7.80 9.86
C LEU A 156 -0.55 7.82 8.99
N SER A 157 -1.49 6.90 9.22
CA SER A 157 -2.73 6.90 8.44
C SER A 157 -3.92 6.56 9.33
N PRO A 158 -4.69 7.56 9.79
CA PRO A 158 -6.01 7.33 10.32
C PRO A 158 -6.97 6.85 9.23
N GLU A 159 -7.84 5.92 9.60
CA GLU A 159 -8.89 5.42 8.72
C GLU A 159 -10.20 5.23 9.47
N ILE A 160 -11.31 5.39 8.77
CA ILE A 160 -12.65 5.04 9.21
C ILE A 160 -13.31 4.18 8.15
N GLY A 161 -13.99 3.13 8.56
CA GLY A 161 -14.60 2.21 7.61
C GLY A 161 -15.72 1.39 8.20
N VAL A 162 -16.25 0.54 7.33
CA VAL A 162 -17.29 -0.43 7.69
C VAL A 162 -16.91 -1.78 7.11
N SER A 163 -16.87 -2.79 7.95
CA SER A 163 -16.80 -4.18 7.55
C SER A 163 -18.22 -4.75 7.45
N ILE A 164 -18.53 -5.41 6.36
CA ILE A 164 -19.86 -5.92 6.04
C ILE A 164 -19.77 -7.43 5.95
N PHE A 165 -20.45 -8.11 6.85
CA PHE A 165 -20.56 -9.58 6.87
C PHE A 165 -21.99 -9.98 6.49
N PRO A 166 -22.26 -10.41 5.24
CA PRO A 166 -23.61 -10.72 4.77
C PRO A 166 -24.32 -11.81 5.58
N ARG A 167 -23.57 -12.66 6.25
CA ARG A 167 -24.08 -13.70 7.16
C ARG A 167 -23.19 -13.79 8.39
N PRO A 168 -23.76 -13.86 9.59
CA PRO A 168 -23.00 -13.95 10.84
C PRO A 168 -22.15 -15.24 10.95
N ASP A 169 -22.55 -16.32 10.24
CA ASP A 169 -21.83 -17.60 10.24
C ASP A 169 -20.62 -17.61 9.27
N TYR A 170 -20.54 -16.62 8.37
CA TYR A 170 -19.44 -16.53 7.40
C TYR A 170 -18.33 -15.62 7.92
N ARG A 171 -17.11 -16.10 7.82
CA ARG A 171 -15.90 -15.33 8.14
C ARG A 171 -15.42 -14.47 6.96
N LEU A 172 -16.11 -14.50 5.84
CA LEU A 172 -15.80 -13.70 4.66
C LEU A 172 -16.73 -12.48 4.62
N GLY A 173 -16.18 -11.31 4.52
CA GLY A 173 -16.89 -10.03 4.44
C GLY A 173 -16.28 -9.09 3.42
N PHE A 174 -16.96 -7.98 3.20
CA PHE A 174 -16.48 -6.85 2.41
C PHE A 174 -16.09 -5.70 3.34
N HIS A 175 -15.17 -4.88 2.87
CA HIS A 175 -14.66 -3.78 3.64
C HIS A 175 -14.59 -2.51 2.77
N VAL A 176 -15.07 -1.40 3.31
CA VAL A 176 -15.00 -0.09 2.68
C VAL A 176 -14.51 0.91 3.70
N ALA A 177 -13.46 1.64 3.36
CA ALA A 177 -12.87 2.63 4.24
C ALA A 177 -12.47 3.91 3.53
N LEU A 178 -12.48 5.00 4.29
CA LEU A 178 -11.81 6.24 3.99
C LEU A 178 -10.56 6.35 4.85
N TYR A 179 -9.44 6.68 4.24
CA TYR A 179 -8.18 6.86 4.94
C TYR A 179 -7.51 8.18 4.52
N TYR A 180 -6.76 8.75 5.45
CA TYR A 180 -5.91 9.90 5.19
C TYR A 180 -4.49 9.55 5.58
N SER A 181 -3.55 9.55 4.64
CA SER A 181 -2.17 9.17 4.89
C SER A 181 -1.26 10.39 4.96
N LEU A 182 -0.57 10.51 6.08
CA LEU A 182 0.53 11.44 6.28
C LEU A 182 1.83 10.68 6.11
N SER A 183 2.61 11.06 5.11
CA SER A 183 3.96 10.54 4.89
C SER A 183 4.94 11.70 5.05
N LEU A 184 5.68 11.70 6.14
CA LEU A 184 6.77 12.66 6.35
C LEU A 184 8.00 12.14 5.61
N ILE A 185 8.08 12.45 4.34
CA ILE A 185 9.22 12.13 3.48
C ILE A 185 10.16 13.33 3.52
N HIS A 186 11.37 13.10 3.98
CA HIS A 186 12.41 14.14 3.91
C HIS A 186 13.07 14.07 2.52
N ILE A 187 12.82 15.09 1.73
CA ILE A 187 13.39 15.27 0.39
C ILE A 187 14.62 16.19 0.50
#